data_b39e4dd96db5bb721f90f99e009d8272
#
_entry.id   b39e4dd96db5bb721f90f99e009d8272
#
_cell.length_a   1.000
_cell.length_b   1.000
_cell.length_c   1.000
_cell.angle_alpha   90.00
_cell.angle_beta   90.00
_cell.angle_gamma   90.00
#
_symmetry.space_group_name_H-M   'P 1'
#
loop_
_entity.id
_entity.type
_entity.pdbx_description
1 polymer ?
#
loop_
_entity_poly.entity_id
_entity_poly.type
_entity_poly.pdbx_seq_one_letter_code
_entity_poly.pdbx_strand_id
1 'polypeptide(L)'
;LVSEKMPGGPSEKLAALLHDGAEAYVCDLPTPLKNFLGSGGGLDKYLGLHDHIVATIYHAVGIKEVPPQLRSYDLAACEFEAEALFPLNRQELEGVGFPTASHGHWKPWNPMDEIKNEDPREVEEKFLLEWERLQRIRCQGLIPTSNLSKRHITNLP
;
A
#
# COMPACT_ATOMS: atom_id res chain seq x y z
N LEU A 1 -6.29 -3.15 -1.23
CA LEU A 1 -7.13 -1.95 -1.26
C LEU A 1 -6.33 -0.70 -1.66
N VAL A 2 -5.34 -0.25 -0.88
CA VAL A 2 -4.54 0.96 -1.18
C VAL A 2 -3.89 0.87 -2.56
N SER A 3 -3.24 -0.25 -2.89
CA SER A 3 -2.58 -0.47 -4.19
C SER A 3 -3.52 -0.37 -5.38
N GLU A 4 -4.74 -0.87 -5.27
CA GLU A 4 -5.73 -0.84 -6.35
C GLU A 4 -6.20 0.58 -6.66
N LYS A 5 -6.37 1.37 -5.61
CA LYS A 5 -6.93 2.72 -5.71
C LYS A 5 -5.88 3.79 -5.95
N MET A 6 -4.64 3.50 -5.63
CA MET A 6 -3.56 4.46 -5.83
C MET A 6 -3.39 4.79 -7.32
N PRO A 7 -3.40 6.09 -7.70
CA PRO A 7 -3.07 6.50 -9.05
C PRO A 7 -1.59 6.26 -9.33
N GLY A 8 -1.25 6.16 -10.60
CA GLY A 8 0.13 6.00 -11.04
C GLY A 8 0.39 4.68 -11.72
N GLY A 9 1.66 4.46 -12.02
CA GLY A 9 2.13 3.27 -12.72
C GLY A 9 2.38 2.07 -11.80
N PRO A 10 2.93 0.99 -12.36
CA PRO A 10 3.16 -0.25 -11.60
C PRO A 10 4.11 -0.08 -10.41
N SER A 11 5.06 0.86 -10.47
CA SER A 11 6.00 1.11 -9.36
C SER A 11 5.30 1.77 -8.16
N GLU A 12 4.46 2.75 -8.40
CA GLU A 12 3.67 3.42 -7.36
C GLU A 12 2.67 2.45 -6.71
N LYS A 13 2.00 1.65 -7.54
CA LYS A 13 1.07 0.62 -7.04
C LYS A 13 1.79 -0.47 -6.24
N LEU A 14 3.00 -0.85 -6.66
CA LEU A 14 3.82 -1.81 -5.92
C LEU A 14 4.30 -1.23 -4.59
N ALA A 15 4.66 0.06 -4.54
CA ALA A 15 4.98 0.74 -3.30
C ALA A 15 3.79 0.74 -2.33
N ALA A 16 2.58 0.98 -2.86
CA ALA A 16 1.35 0.92 -2.09
C ALA A 16 0.98 -0.50 -1.63
N LEU A 17 1.31 -1.53 -2.41
CA LEU A 17 1.10 -2.92 -2.01
C LEU A 17 2.00 -3.33 -0.84
N LEU A 18 3.19 -2.75 -0.76
CA LEU A 18 4.23 -3.12 0.20
C LEU A 18 4.40 -2.12 1.35
N HIS A 19 3.56 -1.10 1.46
CA HIS A 19 3.79 0.01 2.40
C HIS A 19 3.83 -0.44 3.86
N ASP A 20 3.00 -1.42 4.22
CA ASP A 20 2.95 -2.02 5.57
C ASP A 20 3.85 -3.25 5.72
N GLY A 21 4.69 -3.53 4.72
CA GLY A 21 5.55 -4.72 4.75
C GLY A 21 6.50 -4.80 5.95
N ALA A 22 6.84 -3.66 6.58
CA ALA A 22 7.62 -3.63 7.81
C ALA A 22 6.86 -4.19 9.02
N GLU A 23 5.53 -4.10 9.05
CA GLU A 23 4.70 -4.55 10.17
C GLU A 23 4.77 -6.07 10.37
N ALA A 24 5.08 -6.82 9.31
CA ALA A 24 5.36 -8.26 9.41
C ALA A 24 6.58 -8.58 10.29
N TYR A 25 7.48 -7.61 10.51
CA TYR A 25 8.70 -7.78 11.29
C TYR A 25 8.65 -7.10 12.65
N VAL A 26 8.04 -5.92 12.74
CA VAL A 26 8.03 -5.08 13.95
C VAL A 26 6.65 -4.86 14.54
N CYS A 27 5.64 -5.47 13.97
CA CYS A 27 4.21 -5.32 14.28
C CYS A 27 3.70 -3.89 14.04
N ASP A 28 2.40 -3.73 13.85
CA ASP A 28 1.75 -2.43 13.94
C ASP A 28 1.54 -2.05 15.41
N LEU A 29 1.90 -0.81 15.75
CA LEU A 29 1.66 -0.28 17.08
C LEU A 29 0.35 0.51 17.11
N PRO A 30 -0.60 0.15 17.98
CA PRO A 30 -1.82 0.94 18.16
C PRO A 30 -1.50 2.39 18.56
N THR A 31 -2.29 3.34 18.08
CA THR A 31 -2.10 4.78 18.37
C THR A 31 -1.89 5.12 19.85
N PRO A 32 -2.64 4.54 20.82
CA PRO A 32 -2.38 4.80 22.23
C PRO A 32 -0.97 4.39 22.67
N LEU A 33 -0.44 3.29 22.12
CA LEU A 33 0.92 2.84 22.43
C LEU A 33 1.97 3.71 21.74
N LYS A 34 1.73 4.16 20.50
CA LYS A 34 2.58 5.16 19.81
C LYS A 34 2.68 6.44 20.64
N ASN A 35 1.57 6.94 21.17
CA ASN A 35 1.53 8.13 22.02
C ASN A 35 2.31 7.95 23.35
N PHE A 36 2.17 6.79 23.98
CA PHE A 36 2.91 6.45 25.20
C PHE A 36 4.42 6.38 24.95
N LEU A 37 4.84 5.71 23.90
CA LEU A 37 6.25 5.58 23.52
C LEU A 37 6.86 6.92 23.09
N GLY A 38 6.06 7.81 22.48
CA GLY A 38 6.49 9.16 22.09
C GLY A 38 6.90 10.02 23.28
N SER A 39 6.24 9.89 24.42
CA SER A 39 6.59 10.62 25.64
C SER A 39 7.92 10.19 26.27
N GLY A 40 8.41 8.98 25.94
CA GLY A 40 9.66 8.42 26.46
C GLY A 40 10.80 8.29 25.45
N GLY A 41 10.67 8.80 24.21
CA GLY A 41 11.68 8.68 23.15
C GLY A 41 11.81 7.26 22.54
N GLY A 42 10.95 6.33 22.93
CA GLY A 42 10.92 4.97 22.39
C GLY A 42 10.33 4.90 20.98
N LEU A 43 9.44 5.82 20.65
CA LEU A 43 8.77 5.89 19.35
C LEU A 43 9.77 6.17 18.22
N ASP A 44 10.73 7.05 18.40
CA ASP A 44 11.73 7.39 17.37
C ASP A 44 12.56 6.17 16.97
N LYS A 45 12.90 5.31 17.94
CA LYS A 45 13.62 4.07 17.67
C LYS A 45 12.78 3.07 16.90
N TYR A 46 11.51 2.95 17.26
CA TYR A 46 10.57 2.08 16.53
C TYR A 46 10.38 2.59 15.09
N LEU A 47 10.07 3.87 14.91
CA LEU A 47 9.88 4.47 13.60
C LEU A 47 11.15 4.36 12.74
N GLY A 48 12.33 4.61 13.30
CA GLY A 48 13.59 4.47 12.60
C GLY A 48 13.84 3.03 12.12
N LEU A 49 13.50 2.02 12.93
CA LEU A 49 13.59 0.62 12.52
C LEU A 49 12.55 0.27 11.45
N HIS A 50 11.31 0.68 11.64
CA HIS A 50 10.22 0.51 10.67
C HIS A 50 10.62 1.08 9.30
N ASP A 51 11.03 2.35 9.27
CA ASP A 51 11.42 3.04 8.04
C ASP A 51 12.61 2.37 7.35
N HIS A 52 13.59 1.89 8.13
CA HIS A 52 14.71 1.13 7.59
C HIS A 52 14.27 -0.18 6.91
N ILE A 53 13.33 -0.90 7.52
CA ILE A 53 12.79 -2.14 6.93
C ILE A 53 12.02 -1.83 5.65
N VAL A 54 11.12 -0.82 5.65
CA VAL A 54 10.40 -0.39 4.44
C VAL A 54 11.36 -0.01 3.33
N ALA A 55 12.37 0.80 3.63
CA ALA A 55 13.40 1.19 2.66
C ALA A 55 14.15 -0.02 2.09
N THR A 56 14.47 -1.01 2.93
CA THR A 56 15.11 -2.26 2.52
C THR A 56 14.22 -3.07 1.58
N ILE A 57 12.93 -3.22 1.91
CA ILE A 57 11.94 -3.89 1.05
C ILE A 57 11.84 -3.17 -0.30
N TYR A 58 11.69 -1.86 -0.30
CA TYR A 58 11.58 -1.05 -1.52
C TYR A 58 12.82 -1.17 -2.39
N HIS A 59 14.00 -1.08 -1.78
CA HIS A 59 15.27 -1.26 -2.48
C HIS A 59 15.37 -2.65 -3.13
N ALA A 60 15.03 -3.70 -2.40
CA ALA A 60 15.08 -5.09 -2.88
C ALA A 60 14.20 -5.32 -4.12
N VAL A 61 13.08 -4.60 -4.22
CA VAL A 61 12.17 -4.68 -5.37
C VAL A 61 12.37 -3.55 -6.40
N GLY A 62 13.39 -2.72 -6.21
CA GLY A 62 13.74 -1.64 -7.15
C GLY A 62 12.76 -0.47 -7.17
N ILE A 63 12.07 -0.20 -6.06
CA ILE A 63 11.32 1.04 -5.84
C ILE A 63 12.30 2.09 -5.34
N LYS A 64 12.41 3.21 -6.05
CA LYS A 64 13.38 4.27 -5.75
C LYS A 64 12.84 5.34 -4.83
N GLU A 65 11.57 5.63 -4.94
CA GLU A 65 10.92 6.73 -4.24
C GLU A 65 9.57 6.29 -3.68
N VAL A 66 9.25 6.77 -2.50
CA VAL A 66 7.93 6.60 -1.89
C VAL A 66 6.97 7.58 -2.58
N PRO A 67 5.84 7.11 -3.13
CA PRO A 67 4.87 8.01 -3.75
C PRO A 67 4.37 9.04 -2.73
N PRO A 68 4.42 10.34 -3.02
CA PRO A 68 4.08 11.38 -2.04
C PRO A 68 2.62 11.32 -1.57
N GLN A 69 1.74 10.78 -2.39
CA GLN A 69 0.32 10.59 -2.08
C GLN A 69 0.02 9.31 -1.29
N LEU A 70 0.98 8.40 -1.12
CA LEU A 70 0.76 7.09 -0.48
C LEU A 70 0.11 7.23 0.91
N ARG A 71 0.64 8.12 1.74
CA ARG A 71 0.10 8.35 3.08
C ARG A 71 -1.36 8.80 3.09
N SER A 72 -1.79 9.64 2.13
CA SER A 72 -3.18 10.09 2.06
C SER A 72 -4.12 8.96 1.65
N TYR A 73 -3.63 8.03 0.85
CA TYR A 73 -4.36 6.85 0.42
C TYR A 73 -4.45 5.82 1.55
N ASP A 74 -3.41 5.63 2.29
CA ASP A 74 -3.38 4.78 3.48
C ASP A 74 -4.35 5.30 4.57
N LEU A 75 -4.26 6.57 4.93
CA LEU A 75 -5.18 7.18 5.89
C LEU A 75 -6.65 7.07 5.47
N ALA A 76 -6.93 7.23 4.18
CA ALA A 76 -8.28 7.10 3.69
C ALA A 76 -8.77 5.64 3.71
N ALA A 77 -7.93 4.66 3.41
CA ALA A 77 -8.26 3.25 3.56
C ALA A 77 -8.61 2.93 5.03
N CYS A 78 -7.80 3.41 5.96
CA CYS A 78 -8.01 3.25 7.39
C CYS A 78 -9.34 3.90 7.85
N GLU A 79 -9.68 5.10 7.36
CA GLU A 79 -10.97 5.76 7.62
C GLU A 79 -12.15 4.93 7.08
N PHE A 80 -12.05 4.41 5.85
CA PHE A 80 -13.06 3.55 5.26
C PHE A 80 -13.27 2.26 6.05
N GLU A 81 -12.19 1.63 6.48
CA GLU A 81 -12.25 0.43 7.31
C GLU A 81 -12.91 0.72 8.65
N ALA A 82 -12.58 1.84 9.28
CA ALA A 82 -13.19 2.24 10.53
C ALA A 82 -14.69 2.50 10.37
N GLU A 83 -15.13 3.20 9.33
CA GLU A 83 -16.55 3.44 9.04
C GLU A 83 -17.32 2.13 8.75
N ALA A 84 -16.67 1.15 8.11
CA ALA A 84 -17.28 -0.14 7.80
C ALA A 84 -17.38 -1.08 9.00
N LEU A 85 -16.38 -1.04 9.88
CA LEU A 85 -16.25 -1.99 10.99
C LEU A 85 -16.85 -1.46 12.30
N PHE A 86 -16.91 -0.15 12.48
CA PHE A 86 -17.45 0.48 13.69
C PHE A 86 -18.75 1.22 13.38
N PRO A 87 -19.73 1.20 14.29
CA PRO A 87 -20.98 1.94 14.12
C PRO A 87 -20.80 3.45 14.43
N LEU A 88 -19.69 4.03 13.98
CA LEU A 88 -19.31 5.42 14.18
C LEU A 88 -19.27 6.14 12.84
N ASN A 89 -19.84 7.32 12.78
CA ASN A 89 -19.68 8.19 11.64
C ASN A 89 -18.35 8.98 11.74
N ARG A 90 -17.98 9.68 10.68
CA ARG A 90 -16.74 10.44 10.60
C ARG A 90 -16.53 11.44 11.74
N GLN A 91 -17.58 12.19 12.12
CA GLN A 91 -17.47 13.17 13.22
C GLN A 91 -17.19 12.49 14.55
N GLU A 92 -17.78 11.32 14.77
CA GLU A 92 -17.54 10.50 15.95
C GLU A 92 -16.13 9.93 15.96
N LEU A 93 -15.62 9.47 14.80
CA LEU A 93 -14.23 9.03 14.64
C LEU A 93 -13.22 10.17 14.92
N GLU A 94 -13.47 11.35 14.38
CA GLU A 94 -12.67 12.56 14.68
C GLU A 94 -12.72 12.91 16.16
N GLY A 95 -13.91 12.81 16.77
CA GLY A 95 -14.11 13.08 18.19
C GLY A 95 -13.32 12.17 19.15
N VAL A 96 -13.01 10.92 18.72
CA VAL A 96 -12.16 9.98 19.47
C VAL A 96 -10.70 10.05 19.04
N GLY A 97 -10.32 11.03 18.21
CA GLY A 97 -8.94 11.25 17.77
C GLY A 97 -8.48 10.31 16.65
N PHE A 98 -9.42 9.71 15.92
CA PHE A 98 -9.08 8.88 14.77
C PHE A 98 -8.57 9.78 13.63
N PRO A 99 -7.44 9.44 12.98
CA PRO A 99 -6.93 10.22 11.87
C PRO A 99 -7.87 10.12 10.67
N THR A 100 -8.38 11.25 10.21
CA THR A 100 -9.24 11.32 9.03
C THR A 100 -8.51 11.93 7.84
N ALA A 101 -8.72 11.37 6.66
CA ALA A 101 -8.12 11.87 5.44
C ALA A 101 -8.83 13.11 4.93
N SER A 102 -8.09 14.07 4.38
CA SER A 102 -8.68 15.19 3.66
C SER A 102 -9.26 14.73 2.31
N HIS A 103 -10.55 14.80 2.13
CA HIS A 103 -11.37 14.08 1.15
C HIS A 103 -11.31 14.55 -0.30
N GLY A 104 -10.26 15.18 -0.79
CA GLY A 104 -10.23 15.67 -2.16
C GLY A 104 -10.37 14.61 -3.27
N HIS A 105 -10.07 13.34 -3.01
CA HIS A 105 -9.78 12.38 -4.08
C HIS A 105 -10.59 11.09 -4.09
N TRP A 106 -11.51 10.86 -3.12
CA TRP A 106 -12.06 9.55 -2.81
C TRP A 106 -13.54 9.33 -3.12
N LYS A 107 -14.10 10.00 -4.08
CA LYS A 107 -15.42 9.62 -4.61
C LYS A 107 -15.26 8.63 -5.76
N PRO A 108 -15.89 7.53 -5.75
CA PRO A 108 -17.02 7.00 -4.98
C PRO A 108 -16.71 5.61 -4.36
N TRP A 109 -16.19 5.57 -3.15
CA TRP A 109 -16.09 4.31 -2.43
C TRP A 109 -17.30 4.14 -1.55
N ASN A 110 -17.96 2.98 -1.64
CA ASN A 110 -18.90 2.52 -0.64
C ASN A 110 -18.15 1.53 0.26
N PRO A 111 -17.83 1.90 1.50
CA PRO A 111 -17.11 1.03 2.43
C PRO A 111 -17.73 -0.35 2.58
N MET A 112 -19.08 -0.38 2.63
CA MET A 112 -19.85 -1.60 2.84
C MET A 112 -19.74 -2.61 1.68
N ASP A 113 -19.43 -2.15 0.48
CA ASP A 113 -19.32 -3.03 -0.70
C ASP A 113 -17.90 -3.57 -0.89
N GLU A 114 -16.90 -2.88 -0.35
CA GLU A 114 -15.48 -3.19 -0.60
C GLU A 114 -14.77 -3.83 0.59
N ILE A 115 -15.20 -3.54 1.82
CA ILE A 115 -14.64 -4.16 3.02
C ILE A 115 -15.43 -5.41 3.35
N LYS A 116 -14.81 -6.55 3.10
CA LYS A 116 -15.38 -7.87 3.34
C LYS A 116 -14.54 -8.58 4.39
N ASN A 117 -15.20 -9.39 5.21
CA ASN A 117 -14.52 -10.33 6.06
C ASN A 117 -14.05 -11.52 5.19
N GLU A 118 -12.89 -11.39 4.59
CA GLU A 118 -12.30 -12.38 3.69
C GLU A 118 -11.48 -13.41 4.48
N ASP A 119 -11.41 -14.63 3.98
CA ASP A 119 -10.50 -15.64 4.52
C ASP A 119 -9.05 -15.17 4.34
N PRO A 120 -8.18 -15.23 5.37
CA PRO A 120 -6.78 -14.81 5.27
C PRO A 120 -6.02 -15.45 4.11
N ARG A 121 -6.35 -16.68 3.72
CA ARG A 121 -5.73 -17.36 2.58
C ARG A 121 -6.14 -16.74 1.25
N GLU A 122 -7.41 -16.34 1.12
CA GLU A 122 -7.88 -15.64 -0.08
C GLU A 122 -7.20 -14.27 -0.21
N VAL A 123 -6.97 -13.58 0.91
CA VAL A 123 -6.24 -12.32 0.93
C VAL A 123 -4.78 -12.52 0.51
N GLU A 124 -4.12 -13.55 1.03
CA GLU A 124 -2.75 -13.93 0.64
C GLU A 124 -2.66 -14.22 -0.86
N GLU A 125 -3.58 -15.03 -1.40
CA GLU A 125 -3.61 -15.33 -2.84
C GLU A 125 -3.79 -14.06 -3.68
N LYS A 126 -4.71 -13.17 -3.31
CA LYS A 126 -4.91 -11.88 -4.00
C LYS A 126 -3.67 -11.01 -3.94
N PHE A 127 -3.01 -10.94 -2.78
CA PHE A 127 -1.75 -10.21 -2.63
C PHE A 127 -0.67 -10.74 -3.57
N LEU A 128 -0.46 -12.05 -3.61
CA LEU A 128 0.54 -12.68 -4.46
C LEU A 128 0.23 -12.49 -5.96
N LEU A 129 -1.02 -12.61 -6.37
CA LEU A 129 -1.44 -12.37 -7.74
C LEU A 129 -1.19 -10.92 -8.17
N GLU A 130 -1.51 -9.96 -7.32
CA GLU A 130 -1.27 -8.54 -7.61
C GLU A 130 0.23 -8.22 -7.63
N TRP A 131 1.00 -8.78 -6.71
CA TRP A 131 2.45 -8.71 -6.70
C TRP A 131 3.05 -9.19 -8.04
N GLU A 132 2.71 -10.40 -8.48
CA GLU A 132 3.20 -10.96 -9.73
C GLU A 132 2.78 -10.12 -10.94
N ARG A 133 1.53 -9.65 -10.95
CA ARG A 133 1.02 -8.77 -12.01
C ARG A 133 1.83 -7.49 -12.13
N LEU A 134 2.06 -6.80 -11.02
CA LEU A 134 2.81 -5.54 -10.99
C LEU A 134 4.27 -5.73 -11.38
N GLN A 135 4.92 -6.78 -10.91
CA GLN A 135 6.30 -7.12 -11.30
C GLN A 135 6.41 -7.41 -12.79
N ARG A 136 5.47 -8.17 -13.35
CA ARG A 136 5.45 -8.49 -14.79
C ARG A 136 5.33 -7.24 -15.66
N ILE A 137 4.43 -6.33 -15.31
CA ILE A 137 4.23 -5.09 -16.08
C ILE A 137 5.49 -4.21 -16.00
N ARG A 138 6.12 -4.09 -14.83
CA ARG A 138 7.39 -3.36 -14.68
C ARG A 138 8.49 -3.94 -15.55
N CYS A 139 8.66 -5.26 -15.57
CA CYS A 139 9.66 -5.92 -16.40
C CYS A 139 9.39 -5.70 -17.90
N GLN A 140 8.14 -5.71 -18.32
CA GLN A 140 7.77 -5.45 -19.72
C GLN A 140 8.04 -4.00 -20.14
N GLY A 141 7.80 -3.04 -19.26
CA GLY A 141 8.08 -1.62 -19.49
C GLY A 141 9.59 -1.29 -19.53
N LEU A 142 10.44 -2.17 -19.01
CA LEU A 142 11.90 -2.03 -19.06
C LEU A 142 12.53 -2.62 -20.33
N ILE A 143 11.79 -3.36 -21.17
CA ILE A 143 12.28 -3.86 -22.45
C ILE A 143 12.18 -2.71 -23.47
N PRO A 144 13.32 -2.17 -23.98
CA PRO A 144 13.27 -1.14 -25.02
C PRO A 144 12.53 -1.68 -26.24
N THR A 145 11.54 -0.96 -26.71
CA THR A 145 10.77 -1.30 -27.93
C THR A 145 11.62 -1.42 -29.20
N SER A 146 12.87 -0.96 -29.15
CA SER A 146 13.85 -1.06 -30.24
C SER A 146 14.23 -2.51 -30.62
N ASN A 147 13.98 -3.51 -29.76
CA ASN A 147 14.33 -4.91 -30.02
C ASN A 147 13.19 -5.77 -30.58
N LEU A 148 11.97 -5.22 -30.70
CA LEU A 148 10.85 -5.98 -31.24
C LEU A 148 10.73 -5.95 -32.78
N SER A 149 11.49 -5.11 -33.47
CA SER A 149 11.36 -4.93 -34.93
C SER A 149 12.33 -5.79 -35.78
N LYS A 150 13.09 -6.71 -35.21
CA LYS A 150 14.09 -7.53 -35.95
C LYS A 150 13.93 -9.04 -35.84
N ARG A 151 12.74 -9.55 -35.57
CA ARG A 151 12.48 -10.97 -35.85
C ARG A 151 11.78 -11.10 -37.20
N HIS A 152 12.52 -10.89 -38.26
CA HIS A 152 12.17 -11.43 -39.56
C HIS A 152 12.09 -12.95 -39.41
N ILE A 153 10.92 -13.46 -39.66
CA ILE A 153 10.68 -14.88 -39.90
C ILE A 153 11.44 -15.23 -41.20
N THR A 154 12.64 -15.77 -41.06
CA THR A 154 13.25 -16.50 -42.16
C THR A 154 12.61 -17.87 -42.19
N ASN A 155 11.79 -18.07 -43.25
CA ASN A 155 11.27 -19.36 -43.63
C ASN A 155 12.39 -20.38 -43.73
N LEU A 156 12.22 -21.49 -43.07
CA LEU A 156 12.98 -22.72 -43.31
C LEU A 156 12.29 -23.52 -44.42
N PRO A 157 13.06 -24.16 -45.27
CA PRO A 157 12.56 -24.92 -46.41
C PRO A 157 11.84 -26.20 -46.01
#